data_08d8213c00e53b287818843bc6c21e69
#
_entry.id   08d8213c00e53b287818843bc6c21e69
#
_cell.length_a   1.000
_cell.length_b   1.000
_cell.length_c   1.000
_cell.angle_alpha   90.00
_cell.angle_beta   90.00
_cell.angle_gamma   90.00
#
_symmetry.space_group_name_H-M   'P 1'
#
loop_
_entity.id
_entity.type
_entity.pdbx_description
1 polymer ?
#
loop_
_entity_poly.entity_id
_entity_poly.type
_entity_poly.pdbx_seq_one_letter_code
_entity_poly.pdbx_strand_id
1 'polypeptide(L)'
;QSLVTGGAGFIGSLVVRRAVNEGHFVTNYDALTAAASLGDIWDLEEADNYQLVLGDISDRNKLKKLIQVARPQLVFHCAVETLRAWPLGGEERCLATNVTGTAILLELLQEFWTANNMRDEARFVQLCAARADLPKDLPSVQDTVLIAQDMVANWGQETGISVTQFHAGQIFGPGQRFCNEIERLWQDLDAGHESHGLEAKNWVSVSDLAYTMLAQGVSAAAPSQMNIGTPHWLTDREMQDIIGQVARGSDTKRAPKTPAGMMTAFDQVLDVPLEDRVSQTLSWLADWRGWPPVDRDATRRRAQS
;
A
#
# COMPACT_ATOMS: atom_id res chain seq x y z
N GLN A 1 8.11 -14.06 -13.08
CA GLN A 1 9.07 -13.44 -12.16
C GLN A 1 8.59 -12.05 -11.77
N SER A 2 8.46 -11.78 -10.46
CA SER A 2 8.02 -10.50 -9.93
C SER A 2 9.11 -9.87 -9.06
N LEU A 3 9.32 -8.56 -9.23
CA LEU A 3 10.15 -7.76 -8.35
C LEU A 3 9.24 -6.83 -7.55
N VAL A 4 9.35 -6.83 -6.24
CA VAL A 4 8.67 -5.87 -5.37
C VAL A 4 9.73 -5.01 -4.70
N THR A 5 9.73 -3.72 -4.94
CA THR A 5 10.57 -2.76 -4.21
C THR A 5 9.81 -2.21 -3.02
N GLY A 6 10.44 -2.11 -1.86
CA GLY A 6 9.76 -1.70 -0.64
C GLY A 6 8.80 -2.77 -0.08
N GLY A 7 9.10 -4.05 -0.36
CA GLY A 7 8.22 -5.16 0.00
C GLY A 7 8.26 -5.57 1.49
N ALA A 8 9.07 -4.94 2.32
CA ALA A 8 9.01 -5.04 3.78
C ALA A 8 8.19 -3.90 4.44
N GLY A 9 7.68 -2.96 3.63
CA GLY A 9 6.82 -1.86 4.08
C GLY A 9 5.37 -2.26 4.25
N PHE A 10 4.55 -1.32 4.77
CA PHE A 10 3.12 -1.52 5.08
C PHE A 10 2.32 -2.15 3.91
N ILE A 11 2.40 -1.55 2.73
CA ILE A 11 1.62 -2.01 1.57
C ILE A 11 2.37 -3.12 0.82
N GLY A 12 3.68 -2.93 0.63
CA GLY A 12 4.53 -3.86 -0.10
C GLY A 12 4.55 -5.27 0.49
N SER A 13 4.50 -5.42 1.81
CA SER A 13 4.47 -6.74 2.48
C SER A 13 3.23 -7.56 2.11
N LEU A 14 2.09 -6.91 1.96
CA LEU A 14 0.85 -7.59 1.55
C LEU A 14 0.85 -7.92 0.05
N VAL A 15 1.43 -7.05 -0.79
CA VAL A 15 1.65 -7.37 -2.22
C VAL A 15 2.59 -8.58 -2.36
N VAL A 16 3.71 -8.59 -1.64
CA VAL A 16 4.65 -9.73 -1.60
C VAL A 16 3.93 -11.01 -1.17
N ARG A 17 3.28 -10.98 -0.01
CA ARG A 17 2.55 -12.12 0.54
C ARG A 17 1.50 -12.65 -0.43
N ARG A 18 0.74 -11.75 -1.03
CA ARG A 18 -0.28 -12.15 -2.01
C ARG A 18 0.33 -12.78 -3.25
N ALA A 19 1.37 -12.19 -3.81
CA ALA A 19 2.05 -12.70 -4.98
C ALA A 19 2.69 -14.09 -4.73
N VAL A 20 3.33 -14.28 -3.57
CA VAL A 20 3.89 -15.59 -3.16
C VAL A 20 2.78 -16.64 -3.07
N ASN A 21 1.65 -16.32 -2.41
CA ASN A 21 0.53 -17.24 -2.24
C ASN A 21 -0.16 -17.60 -3.58
N GLU A 22 -0.09 -16.73 -4.58
CA GLU A 22 -0.59 -16.99 -5.94
C GLU A 22 0.45 -17.70 -6.84
N GLY A 23 1.59 -18.10 -6.27
CA GLY A 23 2.60 -18.89 -6.97
C GLY A 23 3.58 -18.07 -7.82
N HIS A 24 3.62 -16.75 -7.67
CA HIS A 24 4.65 -15.93 -8.30
C HIS A 24 6.01 -16.20 -7.65
N PHE A 25 7.08 -16.21 -8.44
CA PHE A 25 8.43 -16.10 -7.91
C PHE A 25 8.71 -14.64 -7.59
N VAL A 26 8.85 -14.31 -6.31
CA VAL A 26 8.95 -12.94 -5.82
C VAL A 26 10.35 -12.64 -5.32
N THR A 27 11.00 -11.67 -5.92
CA THR A 27 12.18 -11.01 -5.37
C THR A 27 11.73 -9.73 -4.67
N ASN A 28 11.84 -9.69 -3.37
CA ASN A 28 11.59 -8.51 -2.55
C ASN A 28 12.89 -7.74 -2.36
N TYR A 29 12.95 -6.49 -2.84
CA TYR A 29 14.11 -5.62 -2.71
C TYR A 29 13.78 -4.46 -1.77
N ASP A 30 14.38 -4.46 -0.60
CA ASP A 30 14.06 -3.50 0.47
C ASP A 30 15.32 -3.01 1.17
N ALA A 31 15.36 -1.74 1.54
CA ALA A 31 16.46 -1.13 2.29
C ALA A 31 16.33 -1.35 3.82
N LEU A 32 15.23 -1.92 4.28
CA LEU A 32 14.86 -2.10 5.69
C LEU A 32 14.99 -0.81 6.51
N THR A 33 14.40 0.26 5.98
CA THR A 33 14.35 1.55 6.66
C THR A 33 13.36 1.53 7.83
N ALA A 34 13.18 2.65 8.51
CA ALA A 34 12.29 2.74 9.68
C ALA A 34 10.84 2.32 9.37
N ALA A 35 10.39 2.46 8.11
CA ALA A 35 9.05 2.08 7.67
C ALA A 35 8.88 0.56 7.42
N ALA A 36 9.98 -0.19 7.35
CA ALA A 36 9.96 -1.63 7.08
C ALA A 36 9.75 -2.46 8.35
N SER A 37 9.23 -3.66 8.16
CA SER A 37 9.10 -4.66 9.21
C SER A 37 9.35 -6.06 8.70
N LEU A 38 10.41 -6.68 9.18
CA LEU A 38 10.68 -8.10 8.92
C LEU A 38 9.57 -9.00 9.50
N GLY A 39 8.95 -8.61 10.61
CA GLY A 39 7.86 -9.38 11.22
C GLY A 39 6.63 -9.58 10.33
N ASP A 40 6.46 -8.75 9.30
CA ASP A 40 5.33 -8.88 8.36
C ASP A 40 5.62 -9.85 7.20
N ILE A 41 6.88 -10.27 7.03
CA ILE A 41 7.33 -11.10 5.91
C ILE A 41 8.22 -12.29 6.32
N TRP A 42 8.56 -12.42 7.60
CA TRP A 42 9.54 -13.41 8.06
C TRP A 42 9.13 -14.87 7.78
N ASP A 43 7.85 -15.18 7.87
CA ASP A 43 7.29 -16.49 7.58
C ASP A 43 7.35 -16.89 6.10
N LEU A 44 7.62 -15.92 5.21
CA LEU A 44 7.81 -16.16 3.79
C LEU A 44 9.22 -16.67 3.46
N GLU A 45 10.18 -16.57 4.39
CA GLU A 45 11.56 -17.04 4.16
C GLU A 45 11.64 -18.56 3.88
N GLU A 46 10.65 -19.32 4.33
CA GLU A 46 10.55 -20.77 4.08
C GLU A 46 9.90 -21.10 2.72
N ALA A 47 9.38 -20.11 1.99
CA ALA A 47 8.73 -20.32 0.70
C ALA A 47 9.74 -20.41 -0.44
N ASP A 48 9.73 -21.50 -1.21
CA ASP A 48 10.65 -21.74 -2.34
C ASP A 48 10.56 -20.68 -3.46
N ASN A 49 9.45 -19.95 -3.51
CA ASN A 49 9.17 -18.92 -4.50
C ASN A 49 9.34 -17.48 -3.97
N TYR A 50 10.06 -17.30 -2.86
CA TYR A 50 10.34 -16.00 -2.26
C TYR A 50 11.81 -15.81 -1.95
N GLN A 51 12.32 -14.60 -2.15
CA GLN A 51 13.61 -14.17 -1.62
C GLN A 51 13.58 -12.70 -1.22
N LEU A 52 14.17 -12.39 -0.08
CA LEU A 52 14.48 -11.01 0.33
C LEU A 52 15.91 -10.65 -0.08
N VAL A 53 16.06 -9.53 -0.77
CA VAL A 53 17.37 -8.95 -1.10
C VAL A 53 17.47 -7.57 -0.47
N LEU A 54 18.36 -7.44 0.51
CA LEU A 54 18.60 -6.16 1.18
C LEU A 54 19.29 -5.18 0.23
N GLY A 55 18.72 -3.99 0.03
CA GLY A 55 19.35 -2.94 -0.77
C GLY A 55 18.46 -1.73 -0.98
N ASP A 56 19.11 -0.61 -1.29
CA ASP A 56 18.45 0.66 -1.57
C ASP A 56 18.28 0.83 -3.08
N ILE A 57 17.12 1.31 -3.54
CA ILE A 57 16.86 1.53 -4.98
C ILE A 57 17.73 2.65 -5.57
N SER A 58 18.33 3.50 -4.75
CA SER A 58 19.33 4.50 -5.17
C SER A 58 20.73 3.89 -5.41
N ASP A 59 21.00 2.66 -4.96
CA ASP A 59 22.22 1.93 -5.29
C ASP A 59 22.12 1.29 -6.69
N ARG A 60 22.47 2.07 -7.70
CA ARG A 60 22.43 1.66 -9.12
C ARG A 60 23.14 0.34 -9.39
N ASN A 61 24.32 0.14 -8.79
CA ASN A 61 25.13 -1.05 -9.09
C ASN A 61 24.50 -2.32 -8.53
N LYS A 62 23.98 -2.24 -7.32
CA LYS A 62 23.32 -3.35 -6.67
C LYS A 62 21.98 -3.68 -7.35
N LEU A 63 21.18 -2.66 -7.65
CA LEU A 63 19.92 -2.80 -8.35
C LEU A 63 20.11 -3.36 -9.77
N LYS A 64 21.13 -2.95 -10.51
CA LYS A 64 21.45 -3.51 -11.84
C LYS A 64 21.75 -5.00 -11.77
N LYS A 65 22.58 -5.43 -10.83
CA LYS A 65 22.89 -6.86 -10.62
C LYS A 65 21.64 -7.64 -10.25
N LEU A 66 20.80 -7.09 -9.37
CA LEU A 66 19.54 -7.70 -8.97
C LEU A 66 18.62 -7.95 -10.18
N ILE A 67 18.38 -6.93 -11.00
CA ILE A 67 17.51 -7.04 -12.18
C ILE A 67 18.03 -8.09 -13.16
N GLN A 68 19.35 -8.18 -13.36
CA GLN A 68 19.97 -9.19 -14.22
C GLN A 68 19.75 -10.62 -13.72
N VAL A 69 19.78 -10.84 -12.40
CA VAL A 69 19.57 -12.16 -11.78
C VAL A 69 18.08 -12.50 -11.68
N ALA A 70 17.26 -11.58 -11.16
CA ALA A 70 15.84 -11.79 -10.92
C ALA A 70 15.02 -11.85 -12.24
N ARG A 71 15.48 -11.19 -13.30
CA ARG A 71 14.82 -11.13 -14.61
C ARG A 71 13.31 -10.85 -14.53
N PRO A 72 12.90 -9.76 -13.85
CA PRO A 72 11.50 -9.51 -13.58
C PRO A 72 10.73 -9.19 -14.87
N GLN A 73 9.52 -9.75 -14.99
CA GLN A 73 8.53 -9.37 -16.01
C GLN A 73 7.49 -8.42 -15.40
N LEU A 74 7.24 -8.56 -14.09
CA LEU A 74 6.28 -7.76 -13.34
C LEU A 74 7.01 -7.06 -12.19
N VAL A 75 6.84 -5.75 -12.11
CA VAL A 75 7.45 -4.93 -11.05
C VAL A 75 6.35 -4.21 -10.28
N PHE A 76 6.33 -4.40 -8.96
CA PHE A 76 5.53 -3.61 -8.03
C PHE A 76 6.45 -2.62 -7.32
N HIS A 77 6.29 -1.34 -7.64
CA HIS A 77 7.09 -0.29 -7.04
C HIS A 77 6.35 0.29 -5.82
N CYS A 78 6.70 -0.23 -4.63
CA CYS A 78 6.17 0.20 -3.34
C CYS A 78 7.21 0.94 -2.48
N ALA A 79 8.45 1.05 -2.95
CA ALA A 79 9.50 1.77 -2.25
C ALA A 79 9.22 3.28 -2.30
N VAL A 80 8.84 3.83 -1.16
CA VAL A 80 8.59 5.26 -0.96
C VAL A 80 9.02 5.65 0.46
N GLU A 81 9.71 6.77 0.58
CA GLU A 81 10.03 7.37 1.87
C GLU A 81 9.14 8.59 2.13
N THR A 82 8.74 8.74 3.38
CA THR A 82 7.94 9.87 3.85
C THR A 82 8.56 10.47 5.11
N LEU A 83 8.37 11.76 5.37
CA LEU A 83 8.86 12.39 6.60
C LEU A 83 8.22 11.84 7.86
N ARG A 84 7.11 11.11 7.76
CA ARG A 84 6.49 10.44 8.89
C ARG A 84 7.40 9.36 9.47
N ALA A 85 8.18 8.69 8.61
CA ALA A 85 9.23 7.76 9.04
C ALA A 85 10.52 8.47 9.48
N TRP A 86 10.74 9.72 9.03
CA TRP A 86 11.97 10.48 9.25
C TRP A 86 11.66 11.92 9.68
N PRO A 87 11.26 12.16 10.93
CA PRO A 87 10.81 13.50 11.36
C PRO A 87 11.92 14.57 11.36
N LEU A 88 13.20 14.17 11.34
CA LEU A 88 14.36 15.07 11.26
C LEU A 88 15.32 14.62 10.17
N GLY A 89 15.63 15.50 9.20
CA GLY A 89 16.63 15.25 8.16
C GLY A 89 16.20 14.23 7.09
N GLY A 90 14.92 13.92 6.97
CA GLY A 90 14.39 12.94 6.03
C GLY A 90 14.22 13.43 4.59
N GLU A 91 14.33 14.73 4.34
CA GLU A 91 14.08 15.34 3.02
C GLU A 91 15.05 14.83 1.96
N GLU A 92 16.35 14.78 2.26
CA GLU A 92 17.38 14.25 1.37
C GLU A 92 17.12 12.76 1.06
N ARG A 93 16.69 12.00 2.06
CA ARG A 93 16.34 10.59 1.89
C ARG A 93 15.09 10.41 1.04
N CYS A 94 14.06 11.23 1.25
CA CYS A 94 12.88 11.22 0.40
C CYS A 94 13.22 11.54 -1.06
N LEU A 95 14.08 12.52 -1.30
CA LEU A 95 14.54 12.84 -2.65
C LEU A 95 15.36 11.68 -3.26
N ALA A 96 16.29 11.12 -2.49
CA ALA A 96 17.13 10.00 -2.94
C ALA A 96 16.30 8.76 -3.29
N THR A 97 15.34 8.39 -2.46
CA THR A 97 14.50 7.20 -2.71
C THR A 97 13.42 7.49 -3.75
N ASN A 98 12.59 8.53 -3.53
CA ASN A 98 11.38 8.72 -4.33
C ASN A 98 11.71 9.19 -5.75
N VAL A 99 12.69 10.07 -5.93
CA VAL A 99 13.03 10.64 -7.24
C VAL A 99 14.20 9.90 -7.87
N THR A 100 15.38 9.96 -7.24
CA THR A 100 16.60 9.40 -7.82
C THR A 100 16.52 7.88 -7.96
N GLY A 101 16.04 7.19 -6.91
CA GLY A 101 15.91 5.74 -6.91
C GLY A 101 14.87 5.25 -7.93
N THR A 102 13.74 5.95 -8.04
CA THR A 102 12.73 5.64 -9.07
C THR A 102 13.32 5.84 -10.48
N ALA A 103 14.01 6.94 -10.73
CA ALA A 103 14.65 7.17 -12.03
C ALA A 103 15.65 6.06 -12.40
N ILE A 104 16.50 5.65 -11.45
CA ILE A 104 17.47 4.56 -11.64
C ILE A 104 16.75 3.25 -11.93
N LEU A 105 15.67 2.94 -11.20
CA LEU A 105 14.89 1.72 -11.42
C LEU A 105 14.29 1.68 -12.82
N LEU A 106 13.65 2.75 -13.26
CA LEU A 106 13.01 2.84 -14.58
C LEU A 106 14.04 2.70 -15.71
N GLU A 107 15.17 3.38 -15.62
CA GLU A 107 16.26 3.31 -16.60
C GLU A 107 16.81 1.87 -16.71
N LEU A 108 17.12 1.23 -15.58
CA LEU A 108 17.69 -0.12 -15.56
C LEU A 108 16.68 -1.18 -16.07
N LEU A 109 15.40 -1.03 -15.75
CA LEU A 109 14.35 -1.91 -16.27
C LEU A 109 14.19 -1.73 -17.79
N GLN A 110 14.18 -0.51 -18.28
CA GLN A 110 14.10 -0.23 -19.71
C GLN A 110 15.30 -0.83 -20.47
N GLU A 111 16.53 -0.63 -19.96
CA GLU A 111 17.72 -1.25 -20.51
C GLU A 111 17.58 -2.78 -20.57
N PHE A 112 17.19 -3.38 -19.44
CA PHE A 112 17.08 -4.83 -19.30
C PHE A 112 15.99 -5.41 -20.21
N TRP A 113 14.78 -4.87 -20.19
CA TRP A 113 13.66 -5.37 -20.98
C TRP A 113 13.88 -5.21 -22.49
N THR A 114 14.51 -4.10 -22.89
CA THR A 114 14.88 -3.88 -24.30
C THR A 114 15.93 -4.89 -24.77
N ALA A 115 17.02 -5.06 -24.00
CA ALA A 115 18.10 -5.98 -24.35
C ALA A 115 17.68 -7.45 -24.39
N ASN A 116 16.60 -7.84 -23.69
CA ASN A 116 16.10 -9.21 -23.62
C ASN A 116 14.81 -9.44 -24.42
N ASN A 117 14.33 -8.48 -25.20
CA ASN A 117 13.07 -8.53 -25.97
C ASN A 117 11.84 -8.80 -25.09
N MET A 118 11.79 -8.26 -23.87
CA MET A 118 10.72 -8.51 -22.89
C MET A 118 9.71 -7.35 -22.79
N ARG A 119 9.82 -6.31 -23.61
CA ARG A 119 9.01 -5.08 -23.47
C ARG A 119 7.50 -5.34 -23.53
N ASP A 120 7.05 -6.20 -24.43
CA ASP A 120 5.61 -6.48 -24.61
C ASP A 120 5.01 -7.26 -23.44
N GLU A 121 5.82 -8.04 -22.74
CA GLU A 121 5.43 -8.82 -21.56
C GLU A 121 5.66 -8.06 -20.24
N ALA A 122 6.45 -6.98 -20.28
CA ALA A 122 6.81 -6.22 -19.11
C ALA A 122 5.62 -5.44 -18.55
N ARG A 123 5.50 -5.43 -17.22
CA ARG A 123 4.46 -4.69 -16.50
C ARG A 123 5.07 -3.96 -15.32
N PHE A 124 4.77 -2.68 -15.20
CA PHE A 124 5.18 -1.85 -14.07
C PHE A 124 3.95 -1.33 -13.33
N VAL A 125 3.89 -1.62 -12.04
CA VAL A 125 2.76 -1.27 -11.17
C VAL A 125 3.27 -0.34 -10.08
N GLN A 126 2.64 0.81 -9.92
CA GLN A 126 2.95 1.77 -8.87
C GLN A 126 1.69 2.10 -8.07
N LEU A 127 1.81 2.14 -6.74
CA LEU A 127 0.80 2.78 -5.91
C LEU A 127 1.13 4.26 -5.77
N CYS A 128 0.14 5.09 -6.09
CA CYS A 128 0.22 6.54 -6.01
C CYS A 128 -0.48 7.03 -4.74
N ALA A 129 0.12 7.98 -4.05
CA ALA A 129 -0.58 8.71 -3.02
C ALA A 129 -1.67 9.59 -3.63
N ALA A 130 -2.87 9.60 -3.04
CA ALA A 130 -3.86 10.59 -3.42
C ALA A 130 -3.34 11.99 -3.10
N ARG A 131 -3.50 12.94 -4.04
CA ARG A 131 -3.03 14.33 -3.82
C ARG A 131 -3.64 14.97 -2.57
N ALA A 132 -4.86 14.57 -2.21
CA ALA A 132 -5.56 15.07 -1.03
C ALA A 132 -4.99 14.53 0.30
N ASP A 133 -4.34 13.37 0.26
CA ASP A 133 -3.85 12.68 1.47
C ASP A 133 -2.39 13.05 1.82
N LEU A 134 -1.73 13.82 0.95
CA LEU A 134 -0.39 14.30 1.21
C LEU A 134 -0.40 15.44 2.24
N PRO A 135 0.50 15.43 3.26
CA PRO A 135 0.55 16.47 4.28
C PRO A 135 0.82 17.84 3.65
N LYS A 136 -0.09 18.79 3.82
CA LYS A 136 0.04 20.15 3.26
C LYS A 136 1.17 20.97 3.88
N ASP A 137 1.65 20.53 5.03
CA ASP A 137 2.63 21.25 5.85
C ASP A 137 4.08 20.98 5.43
N LEU A 138 4.31 20.08 4.48
CA LEU A 138 5.63 19.62 4.03
C LEU A 138 5.73 19.53 2.51
N PRO A 139 5.69 20.68 1.81
CA PRO A 139 5.62 20.73 0.34
C PRO A 139 6.73 19.92 -0.36
N SER A 140 7.97 20.01 0.15
CA SER A 140 9.14 19.39 -0.50
C SER A 140 9.04 17.86 -0.60
N VAL A 141 8.41 17.19 0.37
CA VAL A 141 8.26 15.73 0.34
C VAL A 141 7.08 15.29 -0.51
N GLN A 142 5.97 16.04 -0.44
CA GLN A 142 4.86 15.85 -1.37
C GLN A 142 5.32 15.94 -2.81
N ASP A 143 6.16 16.94 -3.11
CA ASP A 143 6.72 17.14 -4.44
C ASP A 143 7.52 15.92 -4.89
N THR A 144 8.34 15.29 -4.01
CA THR A 144 9.11 14.10 -4.40
C THR A 144 8.23 12.91 -4.78
N VAL A 145 7.11 12.70 -4.08
CA VAL A 145 6.14 11.63 -4.40
C VAL A 145 5.45 11.93 -5.72
N LEU A 146 4.97 13.17 -5.92
CA LEU A 146 4.31 13.58 -7.16
C LEU A 146 5.26 13.54 -8.37
N ILE A 147 6.50 13.99 -8.20
CA ILE A 147 7.53 13.90 -9.25
C ILE A 147 7.75 12.44 -9.65
N ALA A 148 7.85 11.52 -8.69
CA ALA A 148 8.02 10.10 -8.97
C ALA A 148 6.81 9.53 -9.74
N GLN A 149 5.59 9.92 -9.39
CA GLN A 149 4.37 9.50 -10.10
C GLN A 149 4.35 9.99 -11.54
N ASP A 150 4.59 11.28 -11.74
CA ASP A 150 4.63 11.89 -13.07
C ASP A 150 5.77 11.30 -13.93
N MET A 151 6.92 11.01 -13.32
CA MET A 151 8.06 10.36 -13.98
C MET A 151 7.69 8.96 -14.50
N VAL A 152 7.02 8.14 -13.69
CA VAL A 152 6.58 6.80 -14.08
C VAL A 152 5.53 6.87 -15.19
N ALA A 153 4.58 7.78 -15.11
CA ALA A 153 3.56 7.97 -16.14
C ALA A 153 4.18 8.36 -17.48
N ASN A 154 5.07 9.35 -17.49
CA ASN A 154 5.75 9.82 -18.69
C ASN A 154 6.63 8.73 -19.29
N TRP A 155 7.40 8.02 -18.45
CA TRP A 155 8.24 6.92 -18.89
C TRP A 155 7.43 5.80 -19.59
N GLY A 156 6.27 5.43 -19.05
CA GLY A 156 5.38 4.46 -19.69
C GLY A 156 4.90 4.92 -21.06
N GLN A 157 4.52 6.20 -21.19
CA GLN A 157 4.09 6.79 -22.47
C GLN A 157 5.24 6.84 -23.50
N GLU A 158 6.42 7.26 -23.11
CA GLU A 158 7.57 7.40 -23.99
C GLU A 158 8.13 6.06 -24.45
N THR A 159 8.12 5.06 -23.57
CA THR A 159 8.72 3.74 -23.87
C THR A 159 7.72 2.75 -24.46
N GLY A 160 6.42 2.97 -24.27
CA GLY A 160 5.37 2.01 -24.59
C GLY A 160 5.31 0.79 -23.66
N ILE A 161 6.08 0.79 -22.55
CA ILE A 161 6.00 -0.25 -21.55
C ILE A 161 4.69 -0.09 -20.78
N SER A 162 4.02 -1.20 -20.48
CA SER A 162 2.76 -1.19 -19.75
C SER A 162 2.97 -0.74 -18.31
N VAL A 163 2.40 0.41 -17.97
CA VAL A 163 2.38 0.98 -16.63
C VAL A 163 0.94 1.01 -16.12
N THR A 164 0.73 0.61 -14.87
CA THR A 164 -0.53 0.83 -14.15
C THR A 164 -0.26 1.55 -12.84
N GLN A 165 -0.82 2.75 -12.70
CA GLN A 165 -0.77 3.53 -11.48
C GLN A 165 -2.08 3.43 -10.73
N PHE A 166 -2.04 2.98 -9.48
CA PHE A 166 -3.19 2.87 -8.60
C PHE A 166 -3.29 4.09 -7.71
N HIS A 167 -4.46 4.73 -7.71
CA HIS A 167 -4.82 5.81 -6.81
C HIS A 167 -5.88 5.31 -5.85
N ALA A 168 -5.59 5.28 -4.56
CA ALA A 168 -6.52 4.85 -3.53
C ALA A 168 -6.75 5.99 -2.52
N GLY A 169 -7.89 5.97 -1.84
CA GLY A 169 -8.19 6.88 -0.75
C GLY A 169 -7.36 6.59 0.51
N GLN A 170 -7.91 6.92 1.67
CA GLN A 170 -7.25 6.69 2.96
C GLN A 170 -7.04 5.18 3.19
N ILE A 171 -5.80 4.74 3.08
CA ILE A 171 -5.44 3.32 3.25
C ILE A 171 -5.25 3.03 4.74
N PHE A 172 -5.83 1.93 5.21
CA PHE A 172 -5.69 1.46 6.57
C PHE A 172 -5.57 -0.07 6.63
N GLY A 173 -5.05 -0.60 7.72
CA GLY A 173 -5.02 -2.05 7.93
C GLY A 173 -3.87 -2.55 8.80
N PRO A 174 -3.77 -3.88 8.96
CA PRO A 174 -2.64 -4.51 9.64
C PRO A 174 -1.30 -4.14 9.01
N GLY A 175 -0.28 -3.93 9.83
CA GLY A 175 1.07 -3.55 9.35
C GLY A 175 1.31 -2.03 9.28
N GLN A 176 0.29 -1.18 9.43
CA GLN A 176 0.43 0.28 9.41
C GLN A 176 1.00 0.81 10.73
N ARG A 177 2.33 0.87 10.83
CA ARG A 177 3.03 1.28 12.07
C ARG A 177 3.14 2.77 12.27
N PHE A 178 3.15 3.53 11.18
CA PHE A 178 3.23 5.00 11.23
C PHE A 178 1.93 5.62 10.74
N CYS A 179 1.47 6.62 11.48
CA CYS A 179 0.26 7.38 11.14
C CYS A 179 -0.97 6.50 10.89
N ASN A 180 -1.16 5.52 11.76
CA ASN A 180 -2.33 4.67 11.73
C ASN A 180 -3.54 5.48 12.21
N GLU A 181 -4.37 5.90 11.26
CA GLU A 181 -5.57 6.68 11.56
C GLU A 181 -6.56 5.89 12.43
N ILE A 182 -6.65 4.57 12.24
CA ILE A 182 -7.50 3.71 13.07
C ILE A 182 -6.99 3.70 14.52
N GLU A 183 -5.65 3.62 14.70
CA GLU A 183 -5.03 3.69 16.03
C GLU A 183 -5.32 5.03 16.70
N ARG A 184 -5.14 6.13 15.98
CA ARG A 184 -5.43 7.48 16.49
C ARG A 184 -6.88 7.63 16.90
N LEU A 185 -7.81 7.26 16.03
CA LEU A 185 -9.25 7.34 16.31
C LEU A 185 -9.67 6.45 17.49
N TRP A 186 -9.02 5.30 17.64
CA TRP A 186 -9.23 4.43 18.78
C TRP A 186 -8.71 5.04 20.08
N GLN A 187 -7.49 5.62 20.08
CA GLN A 187 -6.92 6.30 21.24
C GLN A 187 -7.76 7.50 21.67
N ASP A 188 -8.23 8.30 20.72
CA ASP A 188 -9.14 9.41 20.99
C ASP A 188 -10.42 8.92 21.65
N LEU A 189 -11.02 7.83 21.14
CA LEU A 189 -12.23 7.22 21.69
C LEU A 189 -12.01 6.69 23.12
N ASP A 190 -10.90 6.00 23.37
CA ASP A 190 -10.55 5.45 24.68
C ASP A 190 -10.32 6.55 25.72
N ALA A 191 -9.75 7.70 25.28
CA ALA A 191 -9.58 8.90 26.10
C ALA A 191 -10.90 9.70 26.30
N GLY A 192 -11.99 9.27 25.70
CA GLY A 192 -13.29 9.99 25.74
C GLY A 192 -13.34 11.22 24.83
N HIS A 193 -12.45 11.32 23.86
CA HIS A 193 -12.41 12.41 22.90
C HIS A 193 -13.19 12.02 21.63
N GLU A 194 -14.09 12.90 21.20
CA GLU A 194 -14.76 12.78 19.91
C GLU A 194 -13.92 13.44 18.81
N SER A 195 -13.82 12.76 17.68
CA SER A 195 -13.18 13.35 16.50
C SER A 195 -14.09 14.39 15.86
N HIS A 196 -13.54 15.51 15.47
CA HIS A 196 -14.26 16.65 14.87
C HIS A 196 -13.95 16.88 13.40
N GLY A 197 -13.24 15.96 12.75
CA GLY A 197 -12.97 16.03 11.33
C GLY A 197 -14.25 15.99 10.51
N LEU A 198 -14.53 17.07 9.76
CA LEU A 198 -15.75 17.21 8.93
C LEU A 198 -15.55 16.68 7.51
N GLU A 199 -14.32 16.51 7.08
CA GLU A 199 -14.00 15.99 5.74
C GLU A 199 -14.21 14.47 5.69
N ALA A 200 -15.07 14.04 4.77
CA ALA A 200 -15.27 12.63 4.52
C ALA A 200 -14.12 12.08 3.65
N LYS A 201 -13.56 10.95 4.08
CA LYS A 201 -12.48 10.23 3.38
C LYS A 201 -13.02 8.92 2.83
N ASN A 202 -12.48 8.47 1.71
CA ASN A 202 -12.75 7.13 1.21
C ASN A 202 -11.76 6.15 1.85
N TRP A 203 -12.26 5.21 2.65
CA TRP A 203 -11.44 4.30 3.44
C TRP A 203 -11.23 2.98 2.71
N VAL A 204 -9.99 2.65 2.41
CA VAL A 204 -9.60 1.47 1.64
C VAL A 204 -8.72 0.55 2.49
N SER A 205 -9.14 -0.69 2.65
CA SER A 205 -8.32 -1.70 3.33
C SER A 205 -7.08 -2.03 2.51
N VAL A 206 -5.92 -2.07 3.17
CA VAL A 206 -4.65 -2.44 2.53
C VAL A 206 -4.66 -3.85 1.95
N SER A 207 -5.40 -4.79 2.58
CA SER A 207 -5.52 -6.16 2.09
C SER A 207 -6.28 -6.23 0.75
N ASP A 208 -7.36 -5.45 0.64
CA ASP A 208 -8.18 -5.41 -0.58
C ASP A 208 -7.44 -4.64 -1.69
N LEU A 209 -6.72 -3.59 -1.32
CA LEU A 209 -5.85 -2.86 -2.26
C LEU A 209 -4.75 -3.77 -2.83
N ALA A 210 -4.02 -4.50 -1.99
CA ALA A 210 -2.96 -5.40 -2.42
C ALA A 210 -3.49 -6.51 -3.34
N TYR A 211 -4.67 -7.06 -3.03
CA TYR A 211 -5.35 -8.00 -3.90
C TYR A 211 -5.63 -7.40 -5.28
N THR A 212 -6.19 -6.20 -5.30
CA THR A 212 -6.54 -5.49 -6.54
C THR A 212 -5.30 -5.14 -7.36
N MET A 213 -4.24 -4.65 -6.70
CA MET A 213 -2.98 -4.33 -7.36
C MET A 213 -2.39 -5.55 -8.06
N LEU A 214 -2.41 -6.72 -7.42
CA LEU A 214 -1.91 -7.94 -8.04
C LEU A 214 -2.82 -8.38 -9.20
N ALA A 215 -4.13 -8.51 -8.96
CA ALA A 215 -5.10 -8.99 -9.96
C ALA A 215 -5.10 -8.12 -11.23
N GLN A 216 -5.04 -6.81 -11.09
CA GLN A 216 -5.01 -5.89 -12.21
C GLN A 216 -3.59 -5.70 -12.77
N GLY A 217 -2.57 -5.70 -11.92
CA GLY A 217 -1.18 -5.53 -12.35
C GLY A 217 -0.68 -6.64 -13.28
N VAL A 218 -1.22 -7.86 -13.17
CA VAL A 218 -0.90 -8.97 -14.08
C VAL A 218 -1.72 -8.91 -15.39
N SER A 219 -2.78 -8.11 -15.45
CA SER A 219 -3.66 -8.02 -16.60
C SER A 219 -3.02 -7.24 -17.74
N ALA A 220 -3.02 -7.82 -18.94
CA ALA A 220 -2.58 -7.12 -20.15
C ALA A 220 -3.54 -5.99 -20.58
N ALA A 221 -4.78 -6.01 -20.09
CA ALA A 221 -5.81 -5.01 -20.37
C ALA A 221 -5.95 -3.95 -19.25
N ALA A 222 -5.06 -3.95 -18.24
CA ALA A 222 -5.12 -2.97 -17.17
C ALA A 222 -4.90 -1.54 -17.74
N PRO A 223 -5.71 -0.56 -17.31
CA PRO A 223 -5.51 0.82 -17.72
C PRO A 223 -4.23 1.41 -17.11
N SER A 224 -3.71 2.47 -17.73
CA SER A 224 -2.50 3.15 -17.23
C SER A 224 -2.70 3.83 -15.87
N GLN A 225 -3.92 4.21 -15.54
CA GLN A 225 -4.31 4.73 -14.23
C GLN A 225 -5.60 4.07 -13.77
N MET A 226 -5.71 3.79 -12.47
CA MET A 226 -6.89 3.18 -11.88
C MET A 226 -7.18 3.80 -10.51
N ASN A 227 -8.36 4.37 -10.37
CA ASN A 227 -8.85 4.89 -9.11
C ASN A 227 -9.59 3.79 -8.34
N ILE A 228 -9.09 3.46 -7.16
CA ILE A 228 -9.64 2.42 -6.29
C ILE A 228 -10.37 3.09 -5.12
N GLY A 229 -11.59 2.68 -4.91
CA GLY A 229 -12.39 3.16 -3.79
C GLY A 229 -13.29 2.10 -3.19
N THR A 230 -13.98 2.49 -2.14
CA THR A 230 -15.03 1.71 -1.48
C THR A 230 -16.33 2.51 -1.50
N PRO A 231 -17.49 1.88 -1.23
CA PRO A 231 -18.74 2.61 -1.09
C PRO A 231 -18.82 3.42 0.22
N HIS A 232 -17.70 3.59 0.94
CA HIS A 232 -17.67 4.21 2.26
C HIS A 232 -16.87 5.51 2.24
N TRP A 233 -17.59 6.63 2.19
CA TRP A 233 -17.04 7.96 2.44
C TRP A 233 -17.47 8.39 3.84
N LEU A 234 -16.53 8.34 4.79
CA LEU A 234 -16.80 8.54 6.20
C LEU A 234 -15.91 9.65 6.75
N THR A 235 -16.50 10.49 7.57
CA THR A 235 -15.76 11.41 8.44
C THR A 235 -14.98 10.63 9.49
N ASP A 236 -14.00 11.24 10.11
CA ASP A 236 -13.25 10.65 11.22
C ASP A 236 -14.19 10.24 12.37
N ARG A 237 -15.26 11.01 12.63
CA ARG A 237 -16.27 10.69 13.65
C ARG A 237 -17.05 9.42 13.31
N GLU A 238 -17.55 9.31 12.09
CA GLU A 238 -18.29 8.12 11.67
C GLU A 238 -17.42 6.86 11.70
N MET A 239 -16.14 6.98 11.32
CA MET A 239 -15.18 5.88 11.46
C MET A 239 -14.90 5.55 12.92
N GLN A 240 -14.78 6.54 13.81
CA GLN A 240 -14.62 6.36 15.24
C GLN A 240 -15.81 5.63 15.86
N ASP A 241 -17.03 5.92 15.42
CA ASP A 241 -18.25 5.20 15.85
C ASP A 241 -18.22 3.72 15.45
N ILE A 242 -17.76 3.42 14.22
CA ILE A 242 -17.59 2.03 13.75
C ILE A 242 -16.51 1.31 14.56
N ILE A 243 -15.38 1.94 14.79
CA ILE A 243 -14.29 1.41 15.63
C ILE A 243 -14.83 1.05 17.02
N GLY A 244 -15.60 1.95 17.64
CA GLY A 244 -16.19 1.74 18.95
C GLY A 244 -17.23 0.62 18.99
N GLN A 245 -18.02 0.44 17.95
CA GLN A 245 -18.97 -0.66 17.82
C GLN A 245 -18.25 -2.01 17.66
N VAL A 246 -17.28 -2.06 16.77
CA VAL A 246 -16.45 -3.27 16.53
C VAL A 246 -15.72 -3.69 17.81
N ALA A 247 -15.09 -2.74 18.50
CA ALA A 247 -14.33 -3.02 19.72
C ALA A 247 -15.19 -3.56 20.87
N ARG A 248 -16.45 -3.09 20.99
CA ARG A 248 -17.40 -3.58 22.00
C ARG A 248 -18.10 -4.87 21.62
N GLY A 249 -17.83 -5.45 20.45
CA GLY A 249 -18.54 -6.63 19.96
C GLY A 249 -20.04 -6.42 19.75
N SER A 250 -20.48 -5.16 19.66
CA SER A 250 -21.89 -4.82 19.45
C SER A 250 -22.30 -5.17 18.02
N ASP A 251 -23.60 -5.45 17.79
CA ASP A 251 -24.12 -5.51 16.43
C ASP A 251 -23.86 -4.19 15.73
N THR A 252 -22.88 -4.20 14.82
CA THR A 252 -22.53 -3.01 14.05
C THR A 252 -23.68 -2.72 13.10
N LYS A 253 -24.26 -1.54 13.21
CA LYS A 253 -25.04 -1.01 12.09
C LYS A 253 -24.08 -0.92 10.91
N ARG A 254 -24.46 -1.57 9.80
CA ARG A 254 -23.64 -1.57 8.58
C ARG A 254 -23.25 -0.14 8.24
N ALA A 255 -21.98 0.07 7.95
CA ALA A 255 -21.48 1.39 7.59
C ALA A 255 -22.33 2.00 6.46
N PRO A 256 -22.69 3.28 6.53
CA PRO A 256 -23.50 3.90 5.49
C PRO A 256 -22.77 3.84 4.16
N LYS A 257 -23.48 3.42 3.11
CA LYS A 257 -22.95 3.46 1.74
C LYS A 257 -23.20 4.84 1.14
N THR A 258 -22.19 5.36 0.50
CA THR A 258 -22.27 6.60 -0.26
C THR A 258 -23.24 6.47 -1.44
N PRO A 259 -24.01 7.51 -1.76
CA PRO A 259 -24.87 7.52 -2.95
C PRO A 259 -24.09 7.18 -4.23
N ALA A 260 -24.72 6.38 -5.10
CA ALA A 260 -24.10 5.86 -6.32
C ALA A 260 -23.44 6.93 -7.22
N GLY A 261 -23.95 8.16 -7.22
CA GLY A 261 -23.38 9.25 -8.01
C GLY A 261 -21.97 9.71 -7.59
N MET A 262 -21.56 9.47 -6.33
CA MET A 262 -20.18 9.76 -5.88
C MET A 262 -19.22 8.61 -6.20
N MET A 263 -19.73 7.43 -6.52
CA MET A 263 -18.90 6.25 -6.84
C MET A 263 -18.40 6.26 -8.29
N THR A 264 -18.90 7.14 -9.14
CA THR A 264 -18.45 7.29 -10.53
C THR A 264 -17.01 7.82 -10.66
N ALA A 265 -16.43 8.30 -9.57
CA ALA A 265 -15.02 8.72 -9.52
C ALA A 265 -14.02 7.55 -9.46
N PHE A 266 -14.49 6.30 -9.23
CA PHE A 266 -13.64 5.13 -9.11
C PHE A 266 -13.79 4.20 -10.31
N ASP A 267 -12.66 3.71 -10.80
CA ASP A 267 -12.61 2.68 -11.85
C ASP A 267 -12.96 1.30 -11.27
N GLN A 268 -12.61 1.09 -10.00
CA GLN A 268 -12.97 -0.10 -9.25
C GLN A 268 -13.46 0.24 -7.85
N VAL A 269 -14.63 -0.26 -7.51
CA VAL A 269 -15.24 -0.14 -6.18
C VAL A 269 -15.14 -1.47 -5.45
N LEU A 270 -14.51 -1.45 -4.27
CA LEU A 270 -14.32 -2.60 -3.40
C LEU A 270 -15.47 -2.64 -2.40
N ASP A 271 -16.51 -3.45 -2.69
CA ASP A 271 -17.68 -3.60 -1.81
C ASP A 271 -17.45 -4.76 -0.81
N VAL A 272 -16.59 -4.50 0.16
CA VAL A 272 -16.29 -5.42 1.27
C VAL A 272 -16.81 -4.86 2.58
N PRO A 273 -17.19 -5.70 3.57
CA PRO A 273 -17.62 -5.22 4.88
C PRO A 273 -16.50 -4.45 5.58
N LEU A 274 -16.72 -3.15 5.78
CA LEU A 274 -15.72 -2.27 6.40
C LEU A 274 -15.45 -2.68 7.85
N GLU A 275 -16.47 -3.12 8.55
CA GLU A 275 -16.43 -3.58 9.94
C GLU A 275 -15.46 -4.76 10.12
N ASP A 276 -15.43 -5.68 9.15
CA ASP A 276 -14.50 -6.82 9.16
C ASP A 276 -13.06 -6.35 9.02
N ARG A 277 -12.80 -5.35 8.18
CA ARG A 277 -11.47 -4.77 7.96
C ARG A 277 -11.01 -3.95 9.17
N VAL A 278 -11.91 -3.23 9.80
CA VAL A 278 -11.65 -2.53 11.07
C VAL A 278 -11.34 -3.55 12.16
N SER A 279 -12.12 -4.64 12.28
CA SER A 279 -11.87 -5.70 13.24
C SER A 279 -10.50 -6.36 13.08
N GLN A 280 -10.09 -6.66 11.85
CA GLN A 280 -8.75 -7.20 11.55
C GLN A 280 -7.66 -6.23 11.99
N THR A 281 -7.85 -4.93 11.74
CA THR A 281 -6.88 -3.90 12.11
C THR A 281 -6.76 -3.76 13.63
N LEU A 282 -7.89 -3.74 14.35
CA LEU A 282 -7.91 -3.67 15.81
C LEU A 282 -7.28 -4.91 16.45
N SER A 283 -7.53 -6.10 15.90
CA SER A 283 -6.90 -7.33 16.36
C SER A 283 -5.38 -7.29 16.20
N TRP A 284 -4.90 -6.82 15.05
CA TRP A 284 -3.47 -6.63 14.82
C TRP A 284 -2.86 -5.59 15.77
N LEU A 285 -3.54 -4.46 16.00
CA LEU A 285 -3.09 -3.42 16.95
C LEU A 285 -3.02 -3.98 18.39
N ALA A 286 -3.99 -4.79 18.81
CA ALA A 286 -3.98 -5.43 20.12
C ALA A 286 -2.76 -6.34 20.30
N ASP A 287 -2.43 -7.15 19.29
CA ASP A 287 -1.27 -8.01 19.31
C ASP A 287 0.05 -7.22 19.31
N TRP A 288 0.13 -6.16 18.50
CA TRP A 288 1.34 -5.36 18.33
C TRP A 288 1.61 -4.40 19.51
N ARG A 289 0.56 -3.77 20.06
CA ARG A 289 0.67 -2.79 21.16
C ARG A 289 0.47 -3.40 22.54
N GLY A 290 0.05 -4.66 22.63
CA GLY A 290 -0.36 -5.28 23.90
C GLY A 290 -1.64 -4.65 24.47
N TRP A 291 -2.51 -4.14 23.60
CA TRP A 291 -3.80 -3.59 24.00
C TRP A 291 -4.74 -4.68 24.50
N PRO A 292 -5.79 -4.32 25.32
CA PRO A 292 -6.76 -5.31 25.76
C PRO A 292 -7.40 -5.97 24.53
N PRO A 293 -7.59 -7.29 24.56
CA PRO A 293 -8.07 -8.03 23.41
C PRO A 293 -9.47 -7.51 22.99
N VAL A 294 -9.60 -7.19 21.72
CA VAL A 294 -10.92 -7.15 21.06
C VAL A 294 -11.54 -8.54 21.28
N ASP A 295 -12.82 -8.62 21.68
CA ASP A 295 -13.47 -9.92 21.91
C ASP A 295 -13.39 -10.80 20.65
N ARG A 296 -12.36 -11.68 20.62
CA ARG A 296 -12.07 -12.56 19.47
C ARG A 296 -13.18 -13.58 19.24
N ASP A 297 -13.98 -13.89 20.27
CA ASP A 297 -15.09 -14.83 20.15
C ASP A 297 -16.31 -14.18 19.48
N ALA A 298 -16.51 -12.89 19.64
CA ALA A 298 -17.50 -12.13 18.88
C ALA A 298 -17.15 -12.09 17.39
N THR A 299 -15.86 -11.92 17.06
CA THR A 299 -15.37 -11.87 15.68
C THR A 299 -15.46 -13.25 14.98
N ARG A 300 -15.13 -14.34 15.69
CA ARG A 300 -15.27 -15.72 15.16
C ARG A 300 -16.72 -16.14 14.94
N ARG A 301 -17.63 -15.73 15.81
CA ARG A 301 -19.06 -16.03 15.66
C ARG A 301 -19.68 -15.38 14.41
N ARG A 302 -19.15 -14.22 13.98
CA ARG A 302 -19.59 -13.52 12.74
C ARG A 302 -19.07 -14.16 11.46
N ALA A 303 -17.86 -14.74 11.48
CA ALA A 303 -17.30 -15.41 10.33
C ALA A 303 -17.96 -16.78 10.02
N GLN A 304 -18.82 -17.27 10.92
CA GLN A 304 -19.53 -18.54 10.80
C GLN A 304 -21.05 -18.39 10.58
N SER A 305 -21.56 -17.15 10.60
CA SER A 305 -22.95 -16.79 10.27
C SER A 305 -23.02 -16.08 8.90
#